data_46ca6d5492faecaeb19680093ebe7bf9
#
_entry.id   46ca6d5492faecaeb19680093ebe7bf9
#
_cell.length_a   1.000
_cell.length_b   1.000
_cell.length_c   1.000
_cell.angle_alpha   90.00
_cell.angle_beta   90.00
_cell.angle_gamma   90.00
#
_symmetry.space_group_name_H-M   'P 1'
#
loop_
_entity.id
_entity.type
_entity.pdbx_description
1 polymer ?
#
loop_
_entity_poly.entity_id
_entity_poly.type
_entity_poly.pdbx_seq_one_letter_code
_entity_poly.pdbx_strand_id
1 'polypeptide(L)'
;MYLDLFITFFKLGLFTIGGGMAMIPLLKDEMVNKKKWLTDEEMLDCLSISQGLPGVIAVNMATYIGYRKKGPSGSLIATVGVITPSFIAIILVIEVLEQVSGSPYVKGAIAGIKVVATALILLATYQVGRHALKNTLHYIMAIVTFVAVGILSLNAVYAILAGCAIGIAIKFVNDRKPDEDKNIIGSEKSKEINEMEDENEYMD
;
A
#
# COMPACT_ATOMS: atom_id res chain seq x y z
N MET A 1 5.79 19.53 23.52
CA MET A 1 5.95 19.18 22.09
C MET A 1 6.04 17.66 21.84
N TYR A 2 6.91 16.88 22.55
CA TYR A 2 6.89 15.40 22.42
C TYR A 2 5.58 14.78 22.89
N LEU A 3 5.04 15.24 24.01
CA LEU A 3 3.75 14.79 24.53
C LEU A 3 2.61 15.15 23.57
N ASP A 4 2.65 16.34 22.99
CA ASP A 4 1.67 16.77 21.99
C ASP A 4 1.71 15.89 20.74
N LEU A 5 2.92 15.54 20.27
CA LEU A 5 3.13 14.61 19.18
C LEU A 5 2.55 13.22 19.51
N PHE A 6 2.88 12.68 20.67
CA PHE A 6 2.36 11.39 21.13
C PHE A 6 0.82 11.38 21.21
N ILE A 7 0.23 12.37 21.89
CA ILE A 7 -1.22 12.45 22.10
C ILE A 7 -1.95 12.60 20.76
N THR A 8 -1.40 13.38 19.84
CA THR A 8 -2.01 13.57 18.52
C THR A 8 -2.04 12.26 17.74
N PHE A 9 -0.93 11.53 17.66
CA PHE A 9 -0.88 10.26 16.98
C PHE A 9 -1.62 9.14 17.73
N PHE A 10 -1.65 9.19 19.06
CA PHE A 10 -2.49 8.29 19.86
C PHE A 10 -3.98 8.46 19.53
N LYS A 11 -4.48 9.70 19.49
CA LYS A 11 -5.86 9.98 19.11
C LYS A 11 -6.15 9.49 17.68
N LEU A 12 -5.27 9.77 16.74
CA LEU A 12 -5.42 9.31 15.37
C LEU A 12 -5.49 7.76 15.30
N GLY A 13 -4.60 7.07 16.01
CA GLY A 13 -4.63 5.61 16.10
C GLY A 13 -5.89 5.06 16.75
N LEU A 14 -6.43 5.74 17.76
CA LEU A 14 -7.65 5.34 18.46
C LEU A 14 -8.92 5.50 17.59
N PHE A 15 -9.03 6.60 16.86
CA PHE A 15 -10.22 6.92 16.07
C PHE A 15 -10.20 6.38 14.64
N THR A 16 -9.08 5.80 14.21
CA THR A 16 -8.98 5.20 12.87
C THR A 16 -9.47 3.76 12.88
N ILE A 17 -10.73 3.57 12.53
CA ILE A 17 -11.31 2.25 12.31
C ILE A 17 -11.47 2.08 10.79
N GLY A 18 -10.76 1.08 10.19
CA GLY A 18 -10.88 0.78 8.76
C GLY A 18 -9.59 0.73 7.95
N GLY A 19 -8.43 0.81 8.61
CA GLY A 19 -7.12 0.64 7.98
C GLY A 19 -6.44 1.95 7.57
N GLY A 20 -5.21 1.86 7.06
CA GLY A 20 -4.34 3.00 6.82
C GLY A 20 -4.88 4.06 5.86
N MET A 21 -5.67 3.66 4.85
CA MET A 21 -6.29 4.60 3.90
C MET A 21 -7.39 5.45 4.55
N ALA A 22 -8.17 4.88 5.48
CA ALA A 22 -9.20 5.61 6.21
C ALA A 22 -8.64 6.69 7.15
N MET A 23 -7.36 6.56 7.52
CA MET A 23 -6.67 7.55 8.37
C MET A 23 -6.25 8.82 7.61
N ILE A 24 -6.11 8.76 6.29
CA ILE A 24 -5.58 9.87 5.49
C ILE A 24 -6.38 11.16 5.67
N PRO A 25 -7.73 11.17 5.55
CA PRO A 25 -8.53 12.38 5.77
C PRO A 25 -8.38 12.94 7.19
N LEU A 26 -8.35 12.06 8.21
CA LEU A 26 -8.17 12.47 9.60
C LEU A 26 -6.78 13.07 9.85
N LEU A 27 -5.75 12.46 9.24
CA LEU A 27 -4.37 12.93 9.29
C LEU A 27 -4.26 14.31 8.63
N LYS A 28 -4.86 14.49 7.45
CA LYS A 28 -4.89 15.78 6.76
C LYS A 28 -5.56 16.85 7.62
N ASP A 29 -6.72 16.58 8.17
CA ASP A 29 -7.44 17.53 9.03
C ASP A 29 -6.61 17.92 10.27
N GLU A 30 -6.01 16.95 10.93
CA GLU A 30 -5.23 17.19 12.13
C GLU A 30 -3.89 17.89 11.83
N MET A 31 -3.15 17.47 10.78
CA MET A 31 -1.81 17.98 10.50
C MET A 31 -1.80 19.29 9.72
N VAL A 32 -2.72 19.47 8.78
CA VAL A 32 -2.78 20.64 7.90
C VAL A 32 -3.70 21.70 8.50
N ASN A 33 -4.96 21.35 8.79
CA ASN A 33 -5.96 22.34 9.16
C ASN A 33 -5.82 22.79 10.62
N LYS A 34 -5.70 21.83 11.57
CA LYS A 34 -5.69 22.14 13.01
C LYS A 34 -4.32 22.51 13.54
N LYS A 35 -3.36 21.63 13.37
CA LYS A 35 -1.99 21.80 13.93
C LYS A 35 -1.11 22.65 13.05
N LYS A 36 -1.40 22.77 11.76
CA LYS A 36 -0.56 23.46 10.77
C LYS A 36 0.89 22.96 10.80
N TRP A 37 1.05 21.66 10.98
CA TRP A 37 2.36 21.02 10.99
C TRP A 37 2.90 20.76 9.61
N LEU A 38 2.00 20.58 8.63
CA LEU A 38 2.29 20.37 7.22
C LEU A 38 1.43 21.29 6.36
N THR A 39 1.92 21.60 5.17
CA THR A 39 1.12 22.15 4.08
C THR A 39 0.38 21.03 3.35
N ASP A 40 -0.57 21.39 2.46
CA ASP A 40 -1.24 20.40 1.60
C ASP A 40 -0.24 19.66 0.70
N GLU A 41 0.73 20.36 0.14
CA GLU A 41 1.78 19.79 -0.70
C GLU A 41 2.66 18.79 0.08
N GLU A 42 3.12 19.19 1.27
CA GLU A 42 3.90 18.32 2.15
C GLU A 42 3.13 17.09 2.61
N MET A 43 1.81 17.19 2.73
CA MET A 43 0.96 16.06 3.07
C MET A 43 0.87 15.05 1.91
N LEU A 44 0.80 15.53 0.66
CA LEU A 44 0.84 14.69 -0.54
C LEU A 44 2.19 13.98 -0.71
N ASP A 45 3.28 14.70 -0.46
CA ASP A 45 4.63 14.11 -0.46
C ASP A 45 4.75 13.01 0.59
N CYS A 46 4.29 13.28 1.82
CA CYS A 46 4.27 12.32 2.91
C CYS A 46 3.49 11.04 2.52
N LEU A 47 2.33 11.21 1.91
CA LEU A 47 1.51 10.09 1.44
C LEU A 47 2.23 9.27 0.36
N SER A 48 2.80 9.94 -0.64
CA SER A 48 3.51 9.31 -1.75
C SER A 48 4.70 8.48 -1.27
N ILE A 49 5.52 9.05 -0.37
CA ILE A 49 6.65 8.35 0.24
C ILE A 49 6.17 7.16 1.08
N SER A 50 5.12 7.36 1.88
CA SER A 50 4.58 6.32 2.76
C SER A 50 3.95 5.15 2.01
N GLN A 51 3.40 5.38 0.82
CA GLN A 51 2.88 4.33 -0.06
C GLN A 51 4.00 3.52 -0.74
N GLY A 52 5.15 4.15 -1.00
CA GLY A 52 6.32 3.47 -1.56
C GLY A 52 7.09 2.59 -0.57
N LEU A 53 6.87 2.78 0.73
CA LEU A 53 7.53 2.00 1.77
C LEU A 53 6.71 0.76 2.14
N PRO A 54 7.37 -0.39 2.38
CA PRO A 54 6.68 -1.58 2.87
C PRO A 54 6.12 -1.34 4.28
N GLY A 55 4.88 -1.79 4.52
CA GLY A 55 4.25 -1.68 5.83
C GLY A 55 2.90 -0.94 5.80
N VAL A 56 2.41 -0.61 7.00
CA VAL A 56 1.13 0.09 7.17
C VAL A 56 1.31 1.58 6.88
N ILE A 57 0.61 2.10 5.87
CA ILE A 57 0.71 3.49 5.42
C ILE A 57 0.58 4.48 6.58
N ALA A 58 -0.39 4.26 7.49
CA ALA A 58 -0.61 5.12 8.65
C ALA A 58 0.62 5.21 9.58
N VAL A 59 1.30 4.09 9.79
CA VAL A 59 2.52 4.02 10.62
C VAL A 59 3.68 4.72 9.90
N ASN A 60 3.84 4.48 8.59
CA ASN A 60 4.87 5.14 7.79
C ASN A 60 4.67 6.67 7.78
N MET A 61 3.43 7.14 7.62
CA MET A 61 3.11 8.57 7.70
C MET A 61 3.41 9.15 9.09
N ALA A 62 3.02 8.46 10.17
CA ALA A 62 3.32 8.90 11.54
C ALA A 62 4.83 9.01 11.76
N THR A 63 5.59 8.01 11.30
CA THR A 63 7.04 7.97 11.37
C THR A 63 7.67 9.15 10.62
N TYR A 64 7.22 9.40 9.39
CA TYR A 64 7.71 10.50 8.55
C TYR A 64 7.41 11.87 9.14
N ILE A 65 6.16 12.12 9.56
CA ILE A 65 5.75 13.39 10.17
C ILE A 65 6.49 13.62 11.48
N GLY A 66 6.62 12.59 12.30
CA GLY A 66 7.40 12.65 13.55
C GLY A 66 8.86 13.01 13.31
N TYR A 67 9.47 12.42 12.27
CA TYR A 67 10.84 12.75 11.87
C TYR A 67 10.97 14.21 11.44
N ARG A 68 10.08 14.70 10.59
CA ARG A 68 10.11 16.12 10.16
C ARG A 68 9.97 17.10 11.33
N LYS A 69 9.23 16.72 12.37
CA LYS A 69 8.98 17.62 13.52
C LYS A 69 10.09 17.60 14.56
N LYS A 70 10.68 16.47 14.86
CA LYS A 70 11.65 16.30 15.96
C LYS A 70 12.76 15.29 15.66
N GLY A 71 13.06 15.03 14.38
CA GLY A 71 14.10 14.08 13.98
C GLY A 71 13.82 12.64 14.42
N PRO A 72 14.84 11.82 14.65
CA PRO A 72 14.68 10.40 14.99
C PRO A 72 13.83 10.14 16.24
N SER A 73 13.95 10.99 17.27
CA SER A 73 13.15 10.88 18.50
C SER A 73 11.67 11.19 18.27
N GLY A 74 11.38 12.17 17.41
CA GLY A 74 10.02 12.49 17.01
C GLY A 74 9.38 11.34 16.21
N SER A 75 10.14 10.73 15.32
CA SER A 75 9.75 9.54 14.56
C SER A 75 9.30 8.40 15.49
N LEU A 76 10.15 8.06 16.47
CA LEU A 76 9.85 7.00 17.44
C LEU A 76 8.57 7.30 18.23
N ILE A 77 8.45 8.53 18.76
CA ILE A 77 7.30 8.92 19.60
C ILE A 77 5.99 8.92 18.80
N ALA A 78 5.99 9.40 17.58
CA ALA A 78 4.80 9.40 16.72
C ALA A 78 4.39 7.98 16.36
N THR A 79 5.35 7.12 16.01
CA THR A 79 5.13 5.70 15.69
C THR A 79 4.56 4.94 16.90
N VAL A 80 5.16 5.09 18.07
CA VAL A 80 4.65 4.48 19.30
C VAL A 80 3.25 5.02 19.62
N GLY A 81 3.04 6.34 19.44
CA GLY A 81 1.72 6.96 19.64
C GLY A 81 0.62 6.32 18.81
N VAL A 82 0.83 6.12 17.52
CA VAL A 82 -0.19 5.57 16.62
C VAL A 82 -0.46 4.08 16.86
N ILE A 83 0.52 3.32 17.33
CA ILE A 83 0.41 1.86 17.56
C ILE A 83 -0.20 1.55 18.94
N THR A 84 0.08 2.38 19.95
CA THR A 84 -0.31 2.14 21.36
C THR A 84 -1.82 1.86 21.54
N PRO A 85 -2.77 2.59 20.93
CA PRO A 85 -4.19 2.32 21.12
C PRO A 85 -4.58 0.92 20.67
N SER A 86 -4.09 0.50 19.50
CA SER A 86 -4.36 -0.84 18.96
C SER A 86 -3.78 -1.93 19.85
N PHE A 87 -2.57 -1.71 20.37
CA PHE A 87 -1.91 -2.65 21.27
C PHE A 87 -2.69 -2.81 22.58
N ILE A 88 -3.13 -1.70 23.19
CA ILE A 88 -3.96 -1.72 24.41
C ILE A 88 -5.29 -2.43 24.13
N ALA A 89 -5.95 -2.10 23.01
CA ALA A 89 -7.22 -2.70 22.65
C ALA A 89 -7.12 -4.23 22.50
N ILE A 90 -6.03 -4.71 21.85
CA ILE A 90 -5.82 -6.17 21.69
C ILE A 90 -5.61 -6.84 23.04
N ILE A 91 -4.81 -6.28 23.96
CA ILE A 91 -4.58 -6.85 25.29
C ILE A 91 -5.90 -6.94 26.05
N LEU A 92 -6.69 -5.86 26.08
CA LEU A 92 -7.97 -5.83 26.77
C LEU A 92 -8.96 -6.86 26.20
N VAL A 93 -8.99 -6.98 24.86
CA VAL A 93 -9.87 -7.97 24.20
C VAL A 93 -9.46 -9.39 24.55
N ILE A 94 -8.15 -9.71 24.58
CA ILE A 94 -7.66 -11.05 24.93
C ILE A 94 -8.06 -11.39 26.37
N GLU A 95 -7.85 -10.48 27.32
CA GLU A 95 -8.18 -10.71 28.73
C GLU A 95 -9.68 -10.98 28.94
N VAL A 96 -10.53 -10.18 28.30
CA VAL A 96 -11.98 -10.39 28.33
C VAL A 96 -12.37 -11.72 27.69
N LEU A 97 -11.76 -12.08 26.56
CA LEU A 97 -12.03 -13.33 25.86
C LEU A 97 -11.63 -14.56 26.68
N GLU A 98 -10.53 -14.52 27.40
CA GLU A 98 -10.10 -15.62 28.28
C GLU A 98 -11.14 -15.91 29.38
N GLN A 99 -11.69 -14.85 29.97
CA GLN A 99 -12.70 -14.98 31.04
C GLN A 99 -14.05 -15.55 30.57
N VAL A 100 -14.43 -15.28 29.29
CA VAL A 100 -15.73 -15.67 28.72
C VAL A 100 -15.63 -16.74 27.64
N SER A 101 -14.46 -17.33 27.44
CA SER A 101 -14.19 -18.32 26.38
C SER A 101 -15.04 -19.59 26.47
N GLY A 102 -15.56 -19.90 27.66
CA GLY A 102 -16.50 -21.03 27.91
C GLY A 102 -17.90 -20.81 27.32
N SER A 103 -18.30 -19.58 27.05
CA SER A 103 -19.64 -19.25 26.56
C SER A 103 -19.84 -19.65 25.10
N PRO A 104 -20.94 -20.35 24.76
CA PRO A 104 -21.27 -20.71 23.38
C PRO A 104 -21.52 -19.45 22.51
N TYR A 105 -22.02 -18.37 23.10
CA TYR A 105 -22.22 -17.09 22.37
C TYR A 105 -20.90 -16.47 21.93
N VAL A 106 -19.88 -16.50 22.77
CA VAL A 106 -18.54 -15.96 22.45
C VAL A 106 -17.87 -16.80 21.36
N LYS A 107 -17.98 -18.13 21.45
CA LYS A 107 -17.49 -19.04 20.41
C LYS A 107 -18.16 -18.75 19.04
N GLY A 108 -19.47 -18.51 19.05
CA GLY A 108 -20.24 -18.15 17.87
C GLY A 108 -19.81 -16.80 17.28
N ALA A 109 -19.62 -15.79 18.14
CA ALA A 109 -19.14 -14.46 17.71
C ALA A 109 -17.74 -14.53 17.07
N ILE A 110 -16.80 -15.24 17.71
CA ILE A 110 -15.44 -15.43 17.16
C ILE A 110 -15.49 -16.18 15.82
N ALA A 111 -16.35 -17.20 15.70
CA ALA A 111 -16.54 -17.89 14.42
C ALA A 111 -17.05 -16.94 13.33
N GLY A 112 -18.02 -16.08 13.65
CA GLY A 112 -18.52 -15.06 12.74
C GLY A 112 -17.42 -14.08 12.29
N ILE A 113 -16.61 -13.58 13.22
CA ILE A 113 -15.47 -12.68 12.90
C ILE A 113 -14.47 -13.38 11.99
N LYS A 114 -14.15 -14.66 12.23
CA LYS A 114 -13.23 -15.42 11.35
C LYS A 114 -13.77 -15.54 9.93
N VAL A 115 -15.07 -15.78 9.75
CA VAL A 115 -15.70 -15.85 8.43
C VAL A 115 -15.59 -14.52 7.70
N VAL A 116 -15.91 -13.41 8.37
CA VAL A 116 -15.81 -12.06 7.79
C VAL A 116 -14.37 -11.73 7.43
N ALA A 117 -13.40 -12.02 8.31
CA ALA A 117 -11.98 -11.80 8.04
C ALA A 117 -11.51 -12.59 6.80
N THR A 118 -11.93 -13.85 6.68
CA THR A 118 -11.61 -14.69 5.51
C THR A 118 -12.23 -14.10 4.23
N ALA A 119 -13.49 -13.64 4.30
CA ALA A 119 -14.16 -13.02 3.16
C ALA A 119 -13.44 -11.74 2.70
N LEU A 120 -12.98 -10.89 3.65
CA LEU A 120 -12.21 -9.69 3.35
C LEU A 120 -10.85 -10.00 2.70
N ILE A 121 -10.16 -11.06 3.15
CA ILE A 121 -8.91 -11.53 2.53
C ILE A 121 -9.16 -11.99 1.09
N LEU A 122 -10.22 -12.76 0.86
CA LEU A 122 -10.60 -13.21 -0.49
C LEU A 122 -10.94 -12.02 -1.40
N LEU A 123 -11.69 -11.04 -0.89
CA LEU A 123 -12.02 -9.82 -1.62
C LEU A 123 -10.76 -9.02 -1.98
N ALA A 124 -9.85 -8.84 -1.03
CA ALA A 124 -8.57 -8.16 -1.26
C ALA A 124 -7.73 -8.91 -2.31
N THR A 125 -7.66 -10.24 -2.22
CA THR A 125 -6.97 -11.10 -3.18
C THR A 125 -7.56 -10.93 -4.59
N TYR A 126 -8.89 -10.90 -4.71
CA TYR A 126 -9.57 -10.66 -5.99
C TYR A 126 -9.26 -9.27 -6.55
N GLN A 127 -9.32 -8.22 -5.73
CA GLN A 127 -9.02 -6.85 -6.15
C GLN A 127 -7.57 -6.69 -6.62
N VAL A 128 -6.61 -7.19 -5.85
CA VAL A 128 -5.19 -7.15 -6.21
C VAL A 128 -4.92 -8.00 -7.46
N GLY A 129 -5.49 -9.21 -7.50
CA GLY A 129 -5.35 -10.13 -8.64
C GLY A 129 -5.83 -9.50 -9.95
N ARG A 130 -6.99 -8.85 -9.94
CA ARG A 130 -7.55 -8.18 -11.14
C ARG A 130 -6.63 -7.08 -11.70
N HIS A 131 -5.88 -6.39 -10.83
CA HIS A 131 -4.94 -5.33 -11.26
C HIS A 131 -3.55 -5.86 -11.61
N ALA A 132 -3.10 -6.91 -10.94
CA ALA A 132 -1.77 -7.48 -11.11
C ALA A 132 -1.68 -8.49 -12.27
N LEU A 133 -2.74 -9.28 -12.47
CA LEU A 133 -2.76 -10.36 -13.46
C LEU A 133 -3.23 -9.84 -14.84
N LYS A 134 -2.33 -9.24 -15.60
CA LYS A 134 -2.62 -8.72 -16.96
C LYS A 134 -2.22 -9.68 -18.07
N ASN A 135 -1.25 -10.56 -17.86
CA ASN A 135 -0.70 -11.46 -18.86
C ASN A 135 -0.78 -12.92 -18.38
N THR A 136 -0.83 -13.86 -19.34
CA THR A 136 -0.84 -15.30 -19.05
C THR A 136 0.33 -15.74 -18.16
N LEU A 137 1.50 -15.12 -18.32
CA LEU A 137 2.66 -15.39 -17.49
C LEU A 137 2.41 -15.08 -16.00
N HIS A 138 1.70 -13.97 -15.70
CA HIS A 138 1.36 -13.59 -14.33
C HIS A 138 0.41 -14.60 -13.68
N TYR A 139 -0.53 -15.18 -14.45
CA TYR A 139 -1.41 -16.25 -13.97
C TYR A 139 -0.62 -17.52 -13.62
N ILE A 140 0.31 -17.91 -14.50
CA ILE A 140 1.17 -19.08 -14.25
C ILE A 140 1.99 -18.88 -12.99
N MET A 141 2.64 -17.72 -12.84
CA MET A 141 3.43 -17.38 -11.64
C MET A 141 2.58 -17.39 -10.38
N ALA A 142 1.36 -16.85 -10.44
CA ALA A 142 0.44 -16.83 -9.30
C ALA A 142 0.05 -18.25 -8.87
N ILE A 143 -0.27 -19.15 -9.82
CA ILE A 143 -0.63 -20.54 -9.56
C ILE A 143 0.58 -21.29 -8.97
N VAL A 144 1.76 -21.16 -9.57
CA VAL A 144 2.99 -21.79 -9.09
C VAL A 144 3.31 -21.34 -7.67
N THR A 145 3.22 -20.03 -7.38
CA THR A 145 3.43 -19.50 -6.05
C THR A 145 2.39 -20.00 -5.04
N PHE A 146 1.13 -20.09 -5.43
CA PHE A 146 0.06 -20.61 -4.57
C PHE A 146 0.31 -22.07 -4.21
N VAL A 147 0.69 -22.92 -5.18
CA VAL A 147 1.04 -24.33 -4.95
C VAL A 147 2.29 -24.44 -4.07
N ALA A 148 3.33 -23.66 -4.35
CA ALA A 148 4.59 -23.70 -3.60
C ALA A 148 4.39 -23.31 -2.13
N VAL A 149 3.64 -22.25 -1.85
CA VAL A 149 3.42 -21.77 -0.48
C VAL A 149 2.28 -22.53 0.20
N GLY A 150 1.16 -22.77 -0.50
CA GLY A 150 -0.05 -23.37 0.08
C GLY A 150 0.05 -24.88 0.26
N ILE A 151 0.63 -25.61 -0.70
CA ILE A 151 0.70 -27.08 -0.67
C ILE A 151 2.06 -27.57 -0.17
N LEU A 152 3.16 -27.02 -0.67
CA LEU A 152 4.51 -27.43 -0.26
C LEU A 152 4.98 -26.76 1.05
N SER A 153 4.17 -25.86 1.64
CA SER A 153 4.48 -25.14 2.88
C SER A 153 5.83 -24.40 2.84
N LEU A 154 6.25 -23.94 1.66
CA LEU A 154 7.47 -23.16 1.53
C LEU A 154 7.26 -21.79 2.19
N ASN A 155 8.32 -21.28 2.83
CA ASN A 155 8.27 -19.96 3.42
C ASN A 155 7.99 -18.89 2.35
N ALA A 156 6.97 -18.07 2.56
CA ALA A 156 6.54 -17.01 1.63
C ALA A 156 7.68 -16.05 1.23
N VAL A 157 8.71 -15.88 2.08
CA VAL A 157 9.87 -15.04 1.79
C VAL A 157 10.63 -15.54 0.56
N TYR A 158 10.82 -16.85 0.41
CA TYR A 158 11.49 -17.41 -0.78
C TYR A 158 10.67 -17.21 -2.05
N ALA A 159 9.33 -17.31 -1.95
CA ALA A 159 8.44 -17.05 -3.06
C ALA A 159 8.49 -15.59 -3.53
N ILE A 160 8.57 -14.63 -2.60
CA ILE A 160 8.71 -13.21 -2.90
C ILE A 160 10.06 -12.93 -3.57
N LEU A 161 11.17 -13.45 -3.01
CA LEU A 161 12.49 -13.26 -3.59
C LEU A 161 12.60 -13.87 -5.00
N ALA A 162 12.07 -15.07 -5.19
CA ALA A 162 12.03 -15.70 -6.50
C ALA A 162 11.20 -14.90 -7.50
N GLY A 163 10.01 -14.40 -7.10
CA GLY A 163 9.16 -13.54 -7.91
C GLY A 163 9.86 -12.23 -8.31
N CYS A 164 10.56 -11.58 -7.39
CA CYS A 164 11.37 -10.40 -7.68
C CYS A 164 12.49 -10.70 -8.68
N ALA A 165 13.24 -11.78 -8.48
CA ALA A 165 14.32 -12.18 -9.38
C ALA A 165 13.82 -12.46 -10.80
N ILE A 166 12.71 -13.20 -10.93
CA ILE A 166 12.08 -13.49 -12.21
C ILE A 166 11.55 -12.20 -12.87
N GLY A 167 10.91 -11.31 -12.11
CA GLY A 167 10.40 -10.04 -12.63
C GLY A 167 11.51 -9.14 -13.18
N ILE A 168 12.64 -9.05 -12.48
CA ILE A 168 13.82 -8.31 -12.93
C ILE A 168 14.42 -8.96 -14.18
N ALA A 169 14.55 -10.28 -14.21
CA ALA A 169 15.10 -11.01 -15.36
C ALA A 169 14.23 -10.80 -16.62
N ILE A 170 12.90 -10.87 -16.49
CA ILE A 170 11.96 -10.63 -17.60
C ILE A 170 12.09 -9.20 -18.12
N LYS A 171 12.18 -8.21 -17.21
CA LYS A 171 12.36 -6.81 -17.61
C LYS A 171 13.67 -6.62 -18.38
N PHE A 172 14.79 -7.18 -17.91
CA PHE A 172 16.07 -7.11 -18.60
C PHE A 172 16.08 -7.76 -19.99
N VAL A 173 15.32 -8.86 -20.14
CA VAL A 173 15.18 -9.53 -21.44
C VAL A 173 14.28 -8.75 -22.39
N ASN A 174 13.23 -8.09 -21.85
CA ASN A 174 12.30 -7.30 -22.66
C ASN A 174 12.88 -5.96 -23.09
N ASP A 175 13.69 -5.31 -22.25
CA ASP A 175 14.40 -4.06 -22.58
C ASP A 175 15.52 -4.29 -23.63
N ARG A 176 15.90 -5.56 -23.91
CA ARG A 176 16.82 -5.91 -25.01
C ARG A 176 16.16 -6.11 -26.36
N LYS A 177 14.83 -6.13 -26.44
CA LYS A 177 14.12 -6.10 -27.73
C LYS A 177 14.05 -4.65 -28.20
N PRO A 178 14.57 -4.33 -29.42
CA PRO A 178 14.42 -2.98 -29.97
C PRO A 178 12.94 -2.65 -30.11
N ASP A 179 12.55 -1.45 -29.71
CA ASP A 179 11.19 -0.90 -29.85
C ASP A 179 10.86 -0.78 -31.36
N GLU A 180 10.38 -1.82 -31.98
CA GLU A 180 9.86 -1.77 -33.36
C GLU A 180 8.64 -0.84 -33.47
N ASP A 181 7.86 -0.72 -32.39
CA ASP A 181 6.68 0.17 -32.33
C ASP A 181 7.03 1.66 -32.36
N LYS A 182 8.19 2.08 -31.80
CA LYS A 182 8.60 3.48 -31.88
C LYS A 182 9.05 3.90 -33.28
N ASN A 183 9.59 2.96 -34.04
CA ASN A 183 9.96 3.23 -35.43
C ASN A 183 8.73 3.38 -36.36
N ILE A 184 7.65 2.68 -36.08
CA ILE A 184 6.40 2.77 -36.86
C ILE A 184 5.73 4.14 -36.58
N ILE A 185 5.58 4.54 -35.32
CA ILE A 185 4.98 5.83 -34.94
C ILE A 185 5.85 7.00 -35.44
N GLY A 186 7.17 6.88 -35.40
CA GLY A 186 8.09 7.88 -35.92
C GLY A 186 8.00 8.02 -37.45
N SER A 187 7.82 6.94 -38.17
CA SER A 187 7.69 6.94 -39.64
C SER A 187 6.33 7.45 -40.12
N GLU A 188 5.25 7.18 -39.40
CA GLU A 188 3.92 7.73 -39.70
C GLU A 188 3.86 9.24 -39.46
N LYS A 189 4.42 9.69 -38.35
CA LYS A 189 4.47 11.15 -38.04
C LYS A 189 5.34 11.94 -39.02
N SER A 190 6.43 11.35 -39.52
CA SER A 190 7.26 11.97 -40.55
C SER A 190 6.55 12.04 -41.92
N LYS A 191 5.70 11.06 -42.24
CA LYS A 191 4.88 11.08 -43.47
C LYS A 191 3.79 12.15 -43.39
N GLU A 192 3.09 12.27 -42.27
CA GLU A 192 2.08 13.30 -42.05
C GLU A 192 2.68 14.74 -42.14
N ILE A 193 3.88 14.92 -41.60
CA ILE A 193 4.55 16.23 -41.66
C ILE A 193 4.95 16.58 -43.11
N ASN A 194 5.48 15.62 -43.85
CA ASN A 194 5.86 15.84 -45.26
C ASN A 194 4.62 16.07 -46.14
N GLU A 195 3.51 15.37 -45.92
CA GLU A 195 2.26 15.61 -46.66
C GLU A 195 1.66 17.01 -46.38
N MET A 196 1.78 17.51 -45.14
CA MET A 196 1.34 18.87 -44.80
C MET A 196 2.29 19.97 -45.37
N GLU A 197 3.58 19.70 -45.50
CA GLU A 197 4.52 20.64 -46.15
C GLU A 197 4.26 20.70 -47.66
N ASP A 198 4.02 19.57 -48.32
CA ASP A 198 3.69 19.53 -49.75
C ASP A 198 2.34 20.22 -50.06
N GLU A 199 1.33 20.11 -49.21
CA GLU A 199 0.03 20.78 -49.36
C GLU A 199 0.14 22.31 -49.22
N ASN A 200 1.03 22.81 -48.39
CA ASN A 200 1.26 24.24 -48.25
C ASN A 200 2.07 24.84 -49.41
N GLU A 201 2.94 24.06 -50.07
CA GLU A 201 3.73 24.54 -51.24
C GLU A 201 2.87 24.69 -52.49
N TYR A 202 1.71 24.05 -52.57
CA TYR A 202 0.75 24.18 -53.67
C TYR A 202 -0.28 25.31 -53.49
N MET A 203 -0.29 25.99 -52.33
CA MET A 203 -1.23 27.07 -52.02
C MET A 203 -0.63 28.51 -52.12
N ASP A 204 0.68 28.63 -52.37
CA ASP A 204 1.34 29.90 -52.71
C ASP A 204 1.64 30.00 -54.23
#